data_75f0439ed7a750bca03930a142f4a7bb
#
_entry.id   75f0439ed7a750bca03930a142f4a7bb
#
_cell.length_a   1.000
_cell.length_b   1.000
_cell.length_c   1.000
_cell.angle_alpha   90.00
_cell.angle_beta   90.00
_cell.angle_gamma   90.00
#
_symmetry.space_group_name_H-M   'P 1'
#
loop_
_entity.id
_entity.type
_entity.pdbx_description
1 polymer ?
#
loop_
_entity_poly.entity_id
_entity_poly.type
_entity_poly.pdbx_seq_one_letter_code
_entity_poly.pdbx_strand_id
1 'polypeptide(L)'
;IFINAMTGGGGKLTYEINKSLARAASQAGIPLAVGSQMSALKDPSERLSYEIVRKENPNGLIFANLGSEATAAQAKEAVEMIGANALQIHLNVIQEIVMPEGDRSFSGALKRIEQICSRVSVPVIVKEVGFGMSKASAGKLYEAGAAAVDIGGYGGTNFSKIENLRRQRQ
;
A
#
# COMPACT_ATOMS: atom_id res chain seq x y z
N ILE A 1 6.79 -7.15 13.88
CA ILE A 1 7.31 -5.81 13.48
C ILE A 1 7.70 -5.89 12.02
N PHE A 2 7.32 -4.89 11.24
CA PHE A 2 7.74 -4.71 9.84
C PHE A 2 7.79 -3.22 9.50
N ILE A 3 8.52 -2.85 8.46
CA ILE A 3 8.51 -1.49 7.91
C ILE A 3 7.25 -1.34 7.09
N ASN A 4 6.32 -0.49 7.54
CA ASN A 4 5.03 -0.30 6.87
C ASN A 4 5.13 0.66 5.68
N ALA A 5 4.13 0.60 4.81
CA ALA A 5 4.03 1.33 3.55
C ALA A 5 3.91 2.86 3.79
N MET A 6 4.97 3.60 3.51
CA MET A 6 5.04 5.05 3.70
C MET A 6 5.63 5.80 2.49
N THR A 7 6.30 5.08 1.59
CA THR A 7 6.97 5.68 0.43
C THR A 7 6.11 5.50 -0.82
N GLY A 8 5.90 6.56 -1.58
CA GLY A 8 5.12 6.50 -2.81
C GLY A 8 5.50 7.63 -3.76
N GLY A 9 4.83 7.70 -4.89
CA GLY A 9 4.99 8.77 -5.88
C GLY A 9 6.13 8.59 -6.89
N GLY A 10 7.01 7.61 -6.71
CA GLY A 10 8.14 7.38 -7.62
C GLY A 10 9.27 8.40 -7.51
N GLY A 11 10.14 8.46 -8.54
CA GLY A 11 11.25 9.39 -8.64
C GLY A 11 12.49 9.01 -7.84
N LYS A 12 13.54 9.82 -8.01
CA LYS A 12 14.86 9.58 -7.40
C LYS A 12 14.81 9.50 -5.87
N LEU A 13 14.04 10.37 -5.23
CA LEU A 13 13.93 10.38 -3.77
C LEU A 13 13.29 9.09 -3.24
N THR A 14 12.19 8.65 -3.85
CA THR A 14 11.53 7.39 -3.51
C THR A 14 12.47 6.20 -3.73
N TYR A 15 13.23 6.20 -4.83
CA TYR A 15 14.25 5.18 -5.10
C TYR A 15 15.28 5.08 -3.96
N GLU A 16 15.88 6.19 -3.54
CA GLU A 16 16.91 6.19 -2.49
C GLU A 16 16.35 5.79 -1.13
N ILE A 17 15.13 6.22 -0.79
CA ILE A 17 14.46 5.83 0.45
C ILE A 17 14.15 4.33 0.44
N ASN A 18 13.53 3.82 -0.62
CA ASN A 18 13.19 2.40 -0.76
C ASN A 18 14.43 1.52 -0.72
N LYS A 19 15.52 1.94 -1.38
CA LYS A 19 16.82 1.27 -1.33
C LYS A 19 17.37 1.17 0.10
N SER A 20 17.33 2.27 0.84
CA SER A 20 17.82 2.33 2.21
C SER A 20 16.97 1.48 3.16
N LEU A 21 15.65 1.55 3.03
CA LEU A 21 14.71 0.75 3.82
C LEU A 21 14.84 -0.75 3.53
N ALA A 22 15.06 -1.13 2.26
CA ALA A 22 15.25 -2.53 1.89
C ALA A 22 16.53 -3.12 2.49
N ARG A 23 17.63 -2.35 2.51
CA ARG A 23 18.88 -2.73 3.19
C ARG A 23 18.68 -2.89 4.68
N ALA A 24 18.02 -1.92 5.33
CA ALA A 24 17.73 -1.97 6.76
C ALA A 24 16.85 -3.18 7.11
N ALA A 25 15.80 -3.44 6.31
CA ALA A 25 14.93 -4.60 6.49
C ALA A 25 15.71 -5.92 6.34
N SER A 26 16.59 -6.01 5.34
CA SER A 26 17.45 -7.18 5.11
C SER A 26 18.39 -7.42 6.28
N GLN A 27 19.04 -6.38 6.79
CA GLN A 27 19.97 -6.48 7.92
C GLN A 27 19.27 -6.84 9.23
N ALA A 28 18.06 -6.31 9.43
CA ALA A 28 17.27 -6.58 10.64
C ALA A 28 16.45 -7.87 10.58
N GLY A 29 16.36 -8.53 9.42
CA GLY A 29 15.54 -9.72 9.22
C GLY A 29 14.03 -9.45 9.38
N ILE A 30 13.54 -8.25 9.04
CA ILE A 30 12.13 -7.86 9.16
C ILE A 30 11.50 -7.62 7.80
N PRO A 31 10.17 -7.84 7.66
CA PRO A 31 9.45 -7.54 6.43
C PRO A 31 9.43 -6.05 6.09
N LEU A 32 9.28 -5.74 4.79
CA LEU A 32 9.14 -4.39 4.25
C LEU A 32 7.93 -4.29 3.34
N ALA A 33 7.06 -3.34 3.57
CA ALA A 33 6.02 -2.93 2.62
C ALA A 33 6.46 -1.65 1.88
N VAL A 34 6.32 -1.63 0.55
CA VAL A 34 6.50 -0.41 -0.25
C VAL A 34 5.26 0.47 -0.17
N GLY A 35 5.40 1.75 -0.49
CA GLY A 35 4.26 2.64 -0.69
C GLY A 35 3.47 2.29 -1.96
N SER A 36 2.38 3.04 -2.24
CA SER A 36 1.53 2.74 -3.39
C SER A 36 2.32 2.69 -4.70
N GLN A 37 2.24 1.55 -5.40
CA GLN A 37 2.88 1.33 -6.70
C GLN A 37 2.08 1.93 -7.87
N MET A 38 0.98 2.65 -7.59
CA MET A 38 0.12 3.21 -8.64
C MET A 38 0.88 4.16 -9.59
N SER A 39 1.89 4.88 -9.08
CA SER A 39 2.75 5.72 -9.94
C SER A 39 3.49 4.89 -10.99
N ALA A 40 4.08 3.77 -10.60
CA ALA A 40 4.83 2.88 -11.49
C ALA A 40 3.92 2.10 -12.46
N LEU A 41 2.65 1.88 -12.09
CA LEU A 41 1.66 1.29 -12.99
C LEU A 41 1.15 2.28 -14.03
N LYS A 42 1.14 3.58 -13.71
CA LYS A 42 0.76 4.67 -14.63
C LYS A 42 1.92 5.11 -15.50
N ASP A 43 3.13 5.13 -14.96
CA ASP A 43 4.36 5.52 -15.65
C ASP A 43 5.45 4.46 -15.43
N PRO A 44 5.76 3.64 -16.45
CA PRO A 44 6.79 2.61 -16.36
C PRO A 44 8.19 3.13 -15.99
N SER A 45 8.51 4.40 -16.22
CA SER A 45 9.80 4.98 -15.84
C SER A 45 10.01 5.01 -14.31
N GLU A 46 8.92 4.95 -13.54
CA GLU A 46 8.95 4.94 -12.07
C GLU A 46 9.16 3.54 -11.46
N ARG A 47 9.14 2.48 -12.27
CA ARG A 47 9.27 1.08 -11.79
C ARG A 47 10.54 0.86 -11.00
N LEU A 48 11.66 1.42 -11.42
CA LEU A 48 12.95 1.25 -10.75
C LEU A 48 12.93 1.69 -9.27
N SER A 49 12.10 2.68 -8.94
CA SER A 49 11.96 3.16 -7.55
C SER A 49 11.33 2.13 -6.61
N TYR A 50 10.66 1.12 -7.16
CA TYR A 50 10.06 0.00 -6.41
C TYR A 50 10.86 -1.30 -6.57
N GLU A 51 11.31 -1.62 -7.77
CA GLU A 51 12.08 -2.85 -8.06
C GLU A 51 13.38 -2.93 -7.26
N ILE A 52 13.95 -1.78 -6.89
CA ILE A 52 15.15 -1.69 -6.06
C ILE A 52 15.01 -2.45 -4.72
N VAL A 53 13.80 -2.57 -4.17
CA VAL A 53 13.60 -3.23 -2.87
C VAL A 53 13.93 -4.72 -2.94
N ARG A 54 13.54 -5.40 -4.03
CA ARG A 54 13.86 -6.82 -4.23
C ARG A 54 15.34 -7.02 -4.51
N LYS A 55 15.96 -6.11 -5.27
CA LYS A 55 17.39 -6.12 -5.54
C LYS A 55 18.24 -6.01 -4.27
N GLU A 56 17.87 -5.12 -3.36
CA GLU A 56 18.61 -4.88 -2.11
C GLU A 56 18.25 -5.85 -0.99
N ASN A 57 17.09 -6.52 -1.10
CA ASN A 57 16.62 -7.53 -0.14
C ASN A 57 16.09 -8.78 -0.87
N PRO A 58 16.96 -9.55 -1.52
CA PRO A 58 16.56 -10.63 -2.43
C PRO A 58 15.80 -11.77 -1.74
N ASN A 59 16.08 -12.04 -0.47
CA ASN A 59 15.48 -13.14 0.30
C ASN A 59 14.45 -12.67 1.35
N GLY A 60 14.24 -11.35 1.48
CA GLY A 60 13.34 -10.80 2.49
C GLY A 60 11.86 -10.89 2.12
N LEU A 61 11.01 -10.79 3.12
CA LEU A 61 9.58 -10.65 2.93
C LEU A 61 9.25 -9.22 2.51
N ILE A 62 8.80 -9.07 1.26
CA ILE A 62 8.44 -7.79 0.67
C ILE A 62 6.95 -7.81 0.35
N PHE A 63 6.25 -6.73 0.71
CA PHE A 63 4.83 -6.55 0.45
C PHE A 63 4.63 -5.46 -0.61
N ALA A 64 3.92 -5.81 -1.67
CA ALA A 64 3.39 -4.86 -2.63
C ALA A 64 2.28 -4.00 -1.98
N ASN A 65 1.98 -2.83 -2.56
CA ASN A 65 0.96 -1.95 -2.01
C ASN A 65 0.21 -1.19 -3.10
N LEU A 66 -1.12 -1.15 -2.97
CA LEU A 66 -2.04 -0.38 -3.81
C LEU A 66 -3.21 0.14 -2.97
N GLY A 67 -3.92 1.13 -3.49
CA GLY A 67 -5.18 1.59 -2.93
C GLY A 67 -6.38 0.70 -3.31
N SER A 68 -7.50 0.90 -2.63
CA SER A 68 -8.73 0.13 -2.85
C SER A 68 -9.43 0.40 -4.19
N GLU A 69 -8.96 1.38 -4.95
CA GLU A 69 -9.37 1.69 -6.32
C GLU A 69 -8.74 0.76 -7.36
N ALA A 70 -7.68 0.04 -7.01
CA ALA A 70 -6.94 -0.81 -7.92
C ALA A 70 -7.78 -1.97 -8.48
N THR A 71 -7.50 -2.33 -9.72
CA THR A 71 -8.05 -3.52 -10.37
C THR A 71 -7.23 -4.77 -10.04
N ALA A 72 -7.81 -5.95 -10.23
CA ALA A 72 -7.09 -7.21 -10.03
C ALA A 72 -5.89 -7.38 -11.00
N ALA A 73 -5.96 -6.81 -12.21
CA ALA A 73 -4.85 -6.81 -13.15
C ALA A 73 -3.67 -5.96 -12.63
N GLN A 74 -3.96 -4.76 -12.13
CA GLN A 74 -2.97 -3.89 -11.49
C GLN A 74 -2.37 -4.53 -10.24
N ALA A 75 -3.19 -5.20 -9.44
CA ALA A 75 -2.73 -5.92 -8.26
C ALA A 75 -1.73 -7.04 -8.61
N LYS A 76 -2.03 -7.82 -9.65
CA LYS A 76 -1.12 -8.84 -10.16
C LYS A 76 0.19 -8.24 -10.65
N GLU A 77 0.14 -7.19 -11.47
CA GLU A 77 1.32 -6.50 -11.96
C GLU A 77 2.18 -5.91 -10.83
N ALA A 78 1.57 -5.30 -9.81
CA ALA A 78 2.29 -4.78 -8.66
C ALA A 78 3.03 -5.88 -7.87
N VAL A 79 2.40 -7.04 -7.69
CA VAL A 79 3.03 -8.21 -7.05
C VAL A 79 4.22 -8.71 -7.88
N GLU A 80 4.04 -8.87 -9.19
CA GLU A 80 5.08 -9.34 -10.10
C GLU A 80 6.25 -8.36 -10.21
N MET A 81 5.99 -7.05 -10.24
CA MET A 81 6.98 -5.99 -10.36
C MET A 81 8.11 -6.10 -9.34
N ILE A 82 7.79 -6.43 -8.09
CA ILE A 82 8.78 -6.52 -7.01
C ILE A 82 8.95 -7.94 -6.46
N GLY A 83 8.35 -8.95 -7.10
CA GLY A 83 8.35 -10.32 -6.61
C GLY A 83 7.81 -10.41 -5.18
N ALA A 84 6.67 -9.76 -4.91
CA ALA A 84 6.15 -9.61 -3.56
C ALA A 84 5.67 -10.93 -2.95
N ASN A 85 5.81 -11.05 -1.62
CA ASN A 85 5.35 -12.20 -0.83
C ASN A 85 3.92 -12.01 -0.30
N ALA A 86 3.43 -10.75 -0.27
CA ALA A 86 2.05 -10.39 0.04
C ALA A 86 1.69 -9.07 -0.65
N LEU A 87 0.40 -8.80 -0.75
CA LEU A 87 -0.12 -7.53 -1.25
C LEU A 87 -0.86 -6.81 -0.13
N GLN A 88 -0.49 -5.57 0.14
CA GLN A 88 -1.29 -4.66 0.97
C GLN A 88 -2.26 -3.86 0.09
N ILE A 89 -3.53 -3.81 0.49
CA ILE A 89 -4.51 -2.86 -0.04
C ILE A 89 -4.81 -1.85 1.06
N HIS A 90 -4.48 -0.57 0.83
CA HIS A 90 -4.77 0.46 1.82
C HIS A 90 -6.16 1.06 1.62
N LEU A 91 -6.80 1.35 2.77
CA LEU A 91 -8.07 2.07 2.87
C LEU A 91 -7.75 3.44 3.49
N ASN A 92 -7.84 4.50 2.70
CA ASN A 92 -7.47 5.85 3.12
C ASN A 92 -8.63 6.86 2.94
N VAL A 93 -9.85 6.41 3.18
CA VAL A 93 -11.10 7.18 2.93
C VAL A 93 -11.04 8.58 3.51
N ILE A 94 -10.64 8.72 4.77
CA ILE A 94 -10.58 10.04 5.44
C ILE A 94 -9.51 10.93 4.80
N GLN A 95 -8.37 10.37 4.45
CA GLN A 95 -7.31 11.09 3.73
C GLN A 95 -7.83 11.59 2.39
N GLU A 96 -8.45 10.73 1.58
CA GLU A 96 -9.00 11.06 0.25
C GLU A 96 -10.05 12.18 0.33
N ILE A 97 -10.93 12.14 1.33
CA ILE A 97 -11.95 13.19 1.52
C ILE A 97 -11.30 14.56 1.80
N VAL A 98 -10.16 14.59 2.47
CA VAL A 98 -9.45 15.84 2.80
C VAL A 98 -8.56 16.30 1.65
N MET A 99 -7.98 15.39 0.87
CA MET A 99 -7.12 15.72 -0.28
C MET A 99 -7.89 16.56 -1.32
N PRO A 100 -7.30 17.63 -1.86
CA PRO A 100 -7.92 18.44 -2.94
C PRO A 100 -8.30 17.58 -4.16
N GLU A 101 -7.38 16.71 -4.59
CA GLU A 101 -7.50 15.80 -5.72
C GLU A 101 -8.04 14.42 -5.35
N GLY A 102 -8.40 14.18 -4.09
CA GLY A 102 -8.80 12.87 -3.59
C GLY A 102 -10.18 12.42 -4.06
N ASP A 103 -10.38 11.12 -4.05
CA ASP A 103 -11.65 10.49 -4.41
C ASP A 103 -12.77 10.81 -3.42
N ARG A 104 -13.99 10.89 -3.96
CA ARG A 104 -15.22 11.13 -3.19
C ARG A 104 -16.19 9.95 -3.27
N SER A 105 -15.89 8.94 -4.10
CA SER A 105 -16.69 7.74 -4.26
C SER A 105 -15.88 6.49 -3.95
N PHE A 106 -16.26 5.78 -2.93
CA PHE A 106 -15.65 4.51 -2.50
C PHE A 106 -16.56 3.31 -2.84
N SER A 107 -17.57 3.56 -3.69
CA SER A 107 -18.50 2.52 -4.13
C SER A 107 -17.76 1.36 -4.82
N GLY A 108 -18.14 0.14 -4.49
CA GLY A 108 -17.55 -1.07 -5.07
C GLY A 108 -16.16 -1.46 -4.54
N ALA A 109 -15.58 -0.74 -3.56
CA ALA A 109 -14.25 -1.07 -3.01
C ALA A 109 -14.19 -2.52 -2.49
N LEU A 110 -15.19 -2.97 -1.72
CA LEU A 110 -15.22 -4.34 -1.21
C LEU A 110 -15.23 -5.39 -2.34
N LYS A 111 -16.02 -5.15 -3.40
CA LYS A 111 -16.06 -6.04 -4.56
C LYS A 111 -14.73 -6.07 -5.31
N ARG A 112 -14.04 -4.94 -5.43
CA ARG A 112 -12.69 -4.92 -6.03
C ARG A 112 -11.69 -5.71 -5.18
N ILE A 113 -11.73 -5.55 -3.85
CA ILE A 113 -10.89 -6.32 -2.92
C ILE A 113 -11.15 -7.82 -3.07
N GLU A 114 -12.42 -8.26 -3.12
CA GLU A 114 -12.80 -9.65 -3.38
C GLU A 114 -12.21 -10.17 -4.70
N GLN A 115 -12.31 -9.38 -5.78
CA GLN A 115 -11.72 -9.73 -7.07
C GLN A 115 -10.20 -9.81 -7.02
N ILE A 116 -9.53 -8.93 -6.27
CA ILE A 116 -8.09 -8.98 -6.06
C ILE A 116 -7.72 -10.25 -5.31
N CYS A 117 -8.37 -10.52 -4.17
CA CYS A 117 -8.11 -11.71 -3.35
C CYS A 117 -8.26 -13.02 -4.15
N SER A 118 -9.22 -13.07 -5.07
CA SER A 118 -9.46 -14.27 -5.90
C SER A 118 -8.49 -14.45 -7.06
N ARG A 119 -7.68 -13.43 -7.43
CA ARG A 119 -6.86 -13.45 -8.65
C ARG A 119 -5.36 -13.30 -8.43
N VAL A 120 -4.93 -12.80 -7.27
CA VAL A 120 -3.50 -12.74 -6.93
C VAL A 120 -3.05 -14.04 -6.29
N SER A 121 -1.80 -14.42 -6.51
CA SER A 121 -1.22 -15.67 -6.01
C SER A 121 -0.62 -15.56 -4.60
N VAL A 122 -0.66 -14.35 -4.02
CA VAL A 122 -0.08 -14.05 -2.71
C VAL A 122 -1.17 -13.63 -1.71
N PRO A 123 -0.95 -13.78 -0.40
CA PRO A 123 -1.88 -13.28 0.61
C PRO A 123 -2.17 -11.78 0.47
N VAL A 124 -3.45 -11.40 0.63
CA VAL A 124 -3.87 -9.99 0.61
C VAL A 124 -4.09 -9.52 2.05
N ILE A 125 -3.45 -8.42 2.40
CA ILE A 125 -3.57 -7.74 3.69
C ILE A 125 -4.31 -6.43 3.44
N VAL A 126 -5.46 -6.21 4.06
CA VAL A 126 -6.16 -4.93 3.94
C VAL A 126 -5.83 -4.08 5.14
N LYS A 127 -5.32 -2.85 4.91
CA LYS A 127 -4.85 -1.96 5.97
C LYS A 127 -5.57 -0.63 5.99
N GLU A 128 -5.80 -0.11 7.15
CA GLU A 128 -6.18 1.28 7.40
C GLU A 128 -4.92 2.16 7.54
N VAL A 129 -5.07 3.48 7.57
CA VAL A 129 -3.98 4.46 7.55
C VAL A 129 -3.93 5.39 8.77
N GLY A 130 -4.60 5.04 9.87
CA GLY A 130 -4.50 5.78 11.13
C GLY A 130 -5.83 6.12 11.81
N PHE A 131 -6.97 5.72 11.23
CA PHE A 131 -8.32 6.00 11.76
C PHE A 131 -8.99 4.77 12.37
N GLY A 132 -8.34 3.62 12.23
CA GLY A 132 -8.81 2.37 12.80
C GLY A 132 -9.81 1.62 11.91
N MET A 133 -10.02 0.36 12.25
CA MET A 133 -10.94 -0.52 11.54
C MET A 133 -11.93 -1.15 12.53
N SER A 134 -13.23 -1.08 12.22
CA SER A 134 -14.25 -1.72 13.06
C SER A 134 -14.28 -3.24 12.87
N LYS A 135 -14.79 -3.96 13.88
CA LYS A 135 -15.06 -5.41 13.77
C LYS A 135 -15.93 -5.75 12.55
N ALA A 136 -16.96 -4.94 12.29
CA ALA A 136 -17.85 -5.15 11.15
C ALA A 136 -17.12 -5.00 9.81
N SER A 137 -16.23 -4.00 9.68
CA SER A 137 -15.40 -3.82 8.48
C SER A 137 -14.43 -4.97 8.30
N ALA A 138 -13.73 -5.38 9.37
CA ALA A 138 -12.82 -6.52 9.34
C ALA A 138 -13.53 -7.82 8.94
N GLY A 139 -14.74 -8.07 9.45
CA GLY A 139 -15.55 -9.22 9.07
C GLY A 139 -15.87 -9.26 7.58
N LYS A 140 -16.32 -8.13 7.00
CA LYS A 140 -16.59 -8.03 5.55
C LYS A 140 -15.34 -8.26 4.70
N LEU A 141 -14.19 -7.79 5.15
CA LEU A 141 -12.91 -8.01 4.44
C LEU A 141 -12.48 -9.47 4.51
N TYR A 142 -12.68 -10.13 5.66
CA TYR A 142 -12.46 -11.57 5.78
C TYR A 142 -13.36 -12.37 4.81
N GLU A 143 -14.65 -12.05 4.76
CA GLU A 143 -15.60 -12.66 3.80
C GLU A 143 -15.21 -12.41 2.34
N ALA A 144 -14.58 -11.26 2.05
CA ALA A 144 -14.03 -10.93 0.73
C ALA A 144 -12.70 -11.65 0.41
N GLY A 145 -12.18 -12.49 1.33
CA GLY A 145 -10.98 -13.29 1.11
C GLY A 145 -9.67 -12.65 1.56
N ALA A 146 -9.70 -11.54 2.31
CA ALA A 146 -8.49 -10.98 2.88
C ALA A 146 -7.85 -11.96 3.89
N ALA A 147 -6.54 -12.22 3.74
CA ALA A 147 -5.78 -13.11 4.60
C ALA A 147 -5.51 -12.50 5.99
N ALA A 148 -5.42 -11.18 6.05
CA ALA A 148 -5.23 -10.42 7.29
C ALA A 148 -5.74 -8.99 7.15
N VAL A 149 -5.98 -8.35 8.30
CA VAL A 149 -6.24 -6.91 8.37
C VAL A 149 -5.22 -6.23 9.29
N ASP A 150 -4.74 -5.06 8.86
CA ASP A 150 -4.00 -4.13 9.69
C ASP A 150 -4.96 -3.01 10.09
N ILE A 151 -5.32 -2.96 11.36
CA ILE A 151 -6.34 -2.06 11.87
C ILE A 151 -5.95 -0.58 11.81
N GLY A 152 -4.66 -0.29 11.54
CA GLY A 152 -4.15 1.05 11.29
C GLY A 152 -4.65 2.08 12.32
N GLY A 153 -4.51 1.75 13.61
CA GLY A 153 -4.99 2.59 14.69
C GLY A 153 -4.19 3.88 14.85
N TYR A 154 -4.53 4.67 15.87
CA TYR A 154 -3.87 5.93 16.17
C TYR A 154 -2.35 5.76 16.32
N GLY A 155 -1.61 6.60 15.59
CA GLY A 155 -0.14 6.58 15.58
C GLY A 155 0.45 7.99 15.46
N GLY A 156 1.76 8.09 15.20
CA GLY A 156 2.49 9.36 15.14
C GLY A 156 2.16 10.25 13.93
N THR A 157 1.64 9.67 12.84
CA THR A 157 1.32 10.41 11.62
C THR A 157 -0.18 10.49 11.41
N ASN A 158 -0.69 11.70 11.20
CA ASN A 158 -2.09 11.94 10.85
C ASN A 158 -2.18 12.48 9.42
N PHE A 159 -2.50 11.60 8.47
CA PHE A 159 -2.54 11.95 7.05
C PHE A 159 -3.60 13.01 6.72
N SER A 160 -4.75 13.03 7.38
CA SER A 160 -5.76 14.06 7.13
C SER A 160 -5.29 15.46 7.56
N LYS A 161 -4.50 15.57 8.64
CA LYS A 161 -3.88 16.85 9.04
C LYS A 161 -2.85 17.30 8.01
N ILE A 162 -2.02 16.38 7.50
CA ILE A 162 -1.03 16.68 6.46
C ILE A 162 -1.71 17.18 5.20
N GLU A 163 -2.76 16.49 4.74
CA GLU A 163 -3.52 16.89 3.55
C GLU A 163 -4.24 18.23 3.74
N ASN A 164 -4.79 18.48 4.91
CA ASN A 164 -5.41 19.77 5.22
C ASN A 164 -4.40 20.93 5.18
N LEU A 165 -3.17 20.72 5.69
CA LEU A 165 -2.09 21.72 5.59
C LEU A 165 -1.64 21.92 4.15
N ARG A 166 -1.60 20.87 3.34
CA ARG A 166 -1.31 20.95 1.91
C ARG A 166 -2.39 21.75 1.18
N ARG A 167 -3.66 21.48 1.46
CA ARG A 167 -4.82 22.19 0.89
C ARG A 167 -4.82 23.69 1.18
N GLN A 168 -4.37 24.11 2.37
CA GLN A 168 -4.31 25.53 2.75
C GLN A 168 -3.19 26.31 2.04
N ARG A 169 -2.25 25.62 1.37
CA ARG A 169 -1.13 26.23 0.64
C ARG A 169 -1.38 26.36 -0.87
N GLN A 170 -2.49 25.84 -1.35
CA GLN A 170 -2.98 25.99 -2.71
C GLN A 170 -3.98 27.15 -2.79
#